data_6029ab1c27fabcff1e6cb152192600cb
#
_entry.id   6029ab1c27fabcff1e6cb152192600cb
#
_cell.length_a   1.000
_cell.length_b   1.000
_cell.length_c   1.000
_cell.angle_alpha   90.00
_cell.angle_beta   90.00
_cell.angle_gamma   90.00
#
_symmetry.space_group_name_H-M   'P 1'
#
loop_
_entity.id
_entity.type
_entity.pdbx_description
1 polymer ?
#
loop_
_entity_poly.entity_id
_entity_poly.type
_entity_poly.pdbx_seq_one_letter_code
_entity_poly.pdbx_strand_id
1 'polypeptide(L)'
;FGLMITMEEGDQSTDPRGIGNFASGVPLGESGLSSRRAPYSTDFSINDYTYGDSNNTAQITQPHGVGFVFATMLWDLTWAYVDKYGFDSDLFNGNGGNNKVMQLVLDGLKLQPCSPGFIDGRDAILAADMASTGGQNQCLIWEVFANRGLGYNASQGDSGDRTDQVEDYNLPPEEDPSLENCEVLSLENILNLASVYPNPSNGFVSISSEYINGQTTVQLID
;
A
#
# COMPACT_ATOMS: atom_id res chain seq x y z
N PHE A 1 -0.95 4.21 13.06
CA PHE A 1 -0.30 5.47 13.50
C PHE A 1 0.92 5.22 14.38
N GLY A 2 0.87 4.35 15.40
CA GLY A 2 2.01 4.10 16.29
C GLY A 2 3.30 3.73 15.57
N LEU A 3 3.23 2.96 14.47
CA LEU A 3 4.40 2.64 13.65
C LEU A 3 4.84 3.83 12.79
N MET A 4 3.88 4.54 12.19
CA MET A 4 4.17 5.69 11.32
C MET A 4 4.93 6.80 12.03
N ILE A 5 4.56 7.11 13.28
CA ILE A 5 5.24 8.16 14.07
C ILE A 5 6.61 7.74 14.63
N THR A 6 6.97 6.46 14.47
CA THR A 6 8.29 5.93 14.88
C THR A 6 9.16 5.55 13.69
N MET A 7 8.77 5.94 12.48
CA MET A 7 9.63 5.80 11.30
C MET A 7 10.76 6.82 11.35
N GLU A 8 11.92 6.38 10.86
CA GLU A 8 13.14 7.19 10.81
C GLU A 8 13.71 7.19 9.39
N GLU A 9 14.53 8.17 9.08
CA GLU A 9 15.23 8.21 7.81
C GLU A 9 16.18 7.00 7.68
N GLY A 10 16.05 6.27 6.58
CA GLY A 10 16.83 5.04 6.34
C GLY A 10 16.10 3.74 6.67
N ASP A 11 14.94 3.79 7.34
CA ASP A 11 14.08 2.63 7.48
C ASP A 11 13.71 2.05 6.11
N GLN A 12 13.53 0.73 6.04
CA GLN A 12 13.12 0.03 4.81
C GLN A 12 11.72 -0.56 4.97
N SER A 13 10.97 -0.61 3.86
CA SER A 13 9.63 -1.17 3.82
C SER A 13 9.57 -2.63 4.26
N THR A 14 10.64 -3.36 3.99
CA THR A 14 10.79 -4.79 4.31
C THR A 14 11.26 -5.06 5.73
N ASP A 15 11.68 -4.02 6.49
CA ASP A 15 12.11 -4.20 7.87
C ASP A 15 10.93 -4.67 8.75
N PRO A 16 11.12 -5.73 9.55
CA PRO A 16 10.06 -6.21 10.44
C PRO A 16 9.86 -5.22 11.60
N ARG A 17 8.63 -4.75 11.77
CA ARG A 17 8.27 -3.78 12.81
C ARG A 17 7.17 -4.34 13.71
N GLY A 18 7.49 -4.58 14.96
CA GLY A 18 6.50 -4.96 15.96
C GLY A 18 5.82 -3.76 16.60
N ILE A 19 4.71 -3.99 17.28
CA ILE A 19 4.02 -2.97 18.08
C ILE A 19 3.94 -3.37 19.54
N GLY A 20 4.22 -2.42 20.43
CA GLY A 20 4.23 -2.65 21.87
C GLY A 20 5.41 -3.48 22.36
N ASN A 21 6.50 -3.58 21.59
CA ASN A 21 7.69 -4.37 21.90
C ASN A 21 8.32 -3.98 23.23
N PHE A 22 8.41 -2.67 23.51
CA PHE A 22 8.92 -2.20 24.80
C PHE A 22 8.09 -2.74 25.98
N ALA A 23 6.76 -2.69 25.86
CA ALA A 23 5.87 -3.15 26.92
C ALA A 23 5.86 -4.69 27.09
N SER A 24 6.08 -5.44 25.99
CA SER A 24 6.16 -6.90 26.00
C SER A 24 7.56 -7.46 26.26
N GLY A 25 8.59 -6.61 26.25
CA GLY A 25 9.98 -7.03 26.47
C GLY A 25 10.58 -7.85 25.33
N VAL A 26 10.02 -7.76 24.11
CA VAL A 26 10.54 -8.49 22.93
C VAL A 26 11.31 -7.55 21.99
N PRO A 27 12.23 -8.08 21.17
CA PRO A 27 12.96 -7.29 20.16
C PRO A 27 12.04 -6.57 19.18
N LEU A 28 12.49 -5.43 18.65
CA LEU A 28 11.70 -4.59 17.73
C LEU A 28 11.29 -5.30 16.43
N GLY A 29 12.10 -6.24 15.94
CA GLY A 29 11.81 -7.03 14.76
C GLY A 29 10.84 -8.20 14.98
N GLU A 30 10.34 -8.39 16.21
CA GLU A 30 9.34 -9.41 16.52
C GLU A 30 7.93 -8.81 16.59
N SER A 31 6.89 -9.65 16.57
CA SER A 31 5.50 -9.18 16.51
C SER A 31 5.03 -8.37 17.74
N GLY A 32 5.76 -8.38 18.82
CA GLY A 32 5.49 -7.62 20.03
C GLY A 32 4.32 -8.17 20.83
N LEU A 33 3.14 -7.59 20.65
CA LEU A 33 1.94 -8.04 21.34
C LEU A 33 1.37 -9.31 20.70
N SER A 34 0.97 -10.28 21.51
CA SER A 34 0.48 -11.60 21.07
C SER A 34 -0.76 -11.57 20.16
N SER A 35 -1.50 -10.46 20.17
CA SER A 35 -2.65 -10.23 19.28
C SER A 35 -2.24 -9.88 17.85
N ARG A 36 -0.97 -9.59 17.60
CA ARG A 36 -0.38 -9.39 16.28
C ARG A 36 0.34 -10.67 15.91
N ARG A 37 -0.06 -11.29 14.82
CA ARG A 37 0.44 -12.62 14.42
C ARG A 37 1.78 -12.58 13.73
N ALA A 38 2.15 -11.43 13.15
CA ALA A 38 3.43 -11.17 12.52
C ALA A 38 3.90 -9.74 12.83
N PRO A 39 5.18 -9.42 12.65
CA PRO A 39 5.63 -8.03 12.52
C PRO A 39 5.00 -7.40 11.28
N TYR A 40 4.84 -6.08 11.29
CA TYR A 40 4.47 -5.35 10.09
C TYR A 40 5.68 -5.26 9.17
N SER A 41 5.48 -5.65 7.92
CA SER A 41 6.48 -5.61 6.83
C SER A 41 5.75 -5.67 5.50
N THR A 42 6.31 -5.07 4.46
CA THR A 42 5.84 -5.26 3.08
C THR A 42 6.35 -6.56 2.46
N ASP A 43 7.32 -7.22 3.10
CA ASP A 43 7.82 -8.52 2.69
C ASP A 43 6.83 -9.62 3.10
N PHE A 44 6.21 -10.27 2.11
CA PHE A 44 5.28 -11.37 2.30
C PHE A 44 5.91 -12.61 2.95
N SER A 45 7.22 -12.75 2.96
CA SER A 45 7.90 -13.82 3.72
C SER A 45 7.89 -13.55 5.22
N ILE A 46 7.66 -12.31 5.65
CA ILE A 46 7.57 -11.86 7.03
C ILE A 46 6.12 -11.67 7.48
N ASN A 47 5.30 -11.10 6.62
CA ASN A 47 3.88 -10.83 6.88
C ASN A 47 3.05 -11.14 5.64
N ASP A 48 2.51 -12.33 5.55
CA ASP A 48 1.69 -12.83 4.44
C ASP A 48 0.18 -12.66 4.66
N TYR A 49 -0.23 -11.98 5.73
CA TYR A 49 -1.64 -11.80 6.05
C TYR A 49 -2.37 -10.96 5.02
N THR A 50 -3.50 -11.50 4.57
CA THR A 50 -4.39 -10.90 3.58
C THR A 50 -5.79 -10.69 4.14
N TYR A 51 -6.70 -10.13 3.35
CA TYR A 51 -8.07 -9.89 3.77
C TYR A 51 -8.81 -11.17 4.20
N GLY A 52 -8.62 -12.27 3.46
CA GLY A 52 -9.26 -13.55 3.75
C GLY A 52 -8.85 -14.14 5.10
N ASP A 53 -7.66 -13.81 5.61
CA ASP A 53 -7.25 -14.26 6.93
C ASP A 53 -8.16 -13.73 8.05
N SER A 54 -8.87 -12.63 7.83
CA SER A 54 -9.87 -12.11 8.76
C SER A 54 -10.98 -13.13 9.08
N ASN A 55 -11.25 -14.08 8.17
CA ASN A 55 -12.19 -15.17 8.35
C ASN A 55 -11.74 -16.22 9.38
N ASN A 56 -10.44 -16.30 9.64
CA ASN A 56 -9.87 -17.28 10.59
C ASN A 56 -10.09 -16.83 12.04
N THR A 57 -11.29 -17.00 12.54
CA THR A 57 -11.68 -16.56 13.91
C THR A 57 -10.89 -17.23 15.01
N ALA A 58 -10.24 -18.36 14.75
CA ALA A 58 -9.41 -19.08 15.72
C ALA A 58 -8.04 -18.40 15.92
N GLN A 59 -7.50 -17.81 14.87
CA GLN A 59 -6.20 -17.15 14.91
C GLN A 59 -6.30 -15.62 14.96
N ILE A 60 -7.25 -15.06 14.23
CA ILE A 60 -7.48 -13.60 14.15
C ILE A 60 -8.56 -13.22 15.15
N THR A 61 -8.14 -12.84 16.34
CA THR A 61 -9.08 -12.50 17.43
C THR A 61 -9.64 -11.09 17.28
N GLN A 62 -10.87 -10.87 17.75
CA GLN A 62 -11.47 -9.54 17.83
C GLN A 62 -11.08 -8.83 19.13
N PRO A 63 -10.88 -7.50 19.12
CA PRO A 63 -10.78 -6.60 17.96
C PRO A 63 -9.36 -6.53 17.39
N HIS A 64 -8.35 -6.96 18.14
CA HIS A 64 -6.94 -6.67 17.86
C HIS A 64 -6.38 -7.41 16.63
N GLY A 65 -6.76 -8.67 16.44
CA GLY A 65 -6.33 -9.46 15.29
C GLY A 65 -6.95 -8.93 13.99
N VAL A 66 -8.25 -8.62 14.01
CA VAL A 66 -8.93 -8.00 12.86
C VAL A 66 -8.27 -6.65 12.52
N GLY A 67 -8.05 -5.82 13.53
CA GLY A 67 -7.33 -4.55 13.35
C GLY A 67 -5.89 -4.72 12.88
N PHE A 68 -5.22 -5.83 13.22
CA PHE A 68 -3.89 -6.14 12.69
C PHE A 68 -3.91 -6.38 11.18
N VAL A 69 -4.87 -7.15 10.66
CA VAL A 69 -4.99 -7.41 9.22
C VAL A 69 -5.20 -6.10 8.45
N PHE A 70 -6.13 -5.25 8.87
CA PHE A 70 -6.34 -3.96 8.23
C PHE A 70 -5.12 -3.03 8.36
N ALA A 71 -4.47 -3.02 9.53
CA ALA A 71 -3.28 -2.19 9.75
C ALA A 71 -2.07 -2.67 8.92
N THR A 72 -2.00 -3.95 8.53
CA THR A 72 -1.00 -4.46 7.59
C THR A 72 -1.16 -3.80 6.21
N MET A 73 -2.39 -3.69 5.71
CA MET A 73 -2.68 -2.99 4.44
C MET A 73 -2.32 -1.49 4.53
N LEU A 74 -2.63 -0.87 5.66
CA LEU A 74 -2.27 0.54 5.89
C LEU A 74 -0.76 0.74 6.03
N TRP A 75 -0.02 -0.27 6.50
CA TRP A 75 1.43 -0.23 6.54
C TRP A 75 2.03 -0.30 5.13
N ASP A 76 1.52 -1.18 4.28
CA ASP A 76 1.90 -1.24 2.86
C ASP A 76 1.56 0.08 2.15
N LEU A 77 0.39 0.66 2.41
CA LEU A 77 0.01 1.97 1.88
C LEU A 77 0.94 3.08 2.35
N THR A 78 1.41 3.02 3.61
CA THR A 78 2.37 3.98 4.13
C THR A 78 3.66 3.97 3.32
N TRP A 79 4.20 2.80 3.06
CA TRP A 79 5.42 2.66 2.29
C TRP A 79 5.25 3.02 0.83
N ALA A 80 4.13 2.66 0.20
CA ALA A 80 3.82 3.08 -1.15
C ALA A 80 3.80 4.61 -1.31
N TYR A 81 3.28 5.31 -0.30
CA TYR A 81 3.33 6.78 -0.27
C TYR A 81 4.74 7.33 -0.01
N VAL A 82 5.52 6.69 0.86
CA VAL A 82 6.93 7.07 1.09
C VAL A 82 7.75 6.86 -0.18
N ASP A 83 7.54 5.77 -0.89
CA ASP A 83 8.23 5.49 -2.16
C ASP A 83 7.88 6.53 -3.23
N LYS A 84 6.62 6.95 -3.29
CA LYS A 84 6.17 7.96 -4.28
C LYS A 84 6.59 9.39 -3.93
N TYR A 85 6.56 9.78 -2.66
CA TYR A 85 6.69 11.18 -2.23
C TYR A 85 7.91 11.45 -1.34
N GLY A 86 8.70 10.42 -1.02
CA GLY A 86 9.80 10.51 -0.07
C GLY A 86 9.35 10.51 1.39
N PHE A 87 10.30 10.34 2.28
CA PHE A 87 10.11 10.44 3.74
C PHE A 87 10.43 11.85 4.22
N ASP A 88 9.68 12.36 5.18
CA ASP A 88 9.95 13.63 5.86
C ASP A 88 9.90 13.41 7.38
N SER A 89 10.97 13.77 8.05
CA SER A 89 11.11 13.60 9.50
C SER A 89 10.27 14.60 10.33
N ASP A 90 9.83 15.71 9.73
CA ASP A 90 8.91 16.64 10.39
C ASP A 90 7.46 16.13 10.30
N LEU A 91 7.02 15.44 11.34
CA LEU A 91 5.68 14.86 11.41
C LEU A 91 4.54 15.89 11.36
N PHE A 92 4.80 17.13 11.75
CA PHE A 92 3.75 18.15 11.91
C PHE A 92 3.65 19.11 10.73
N ASN A 93 4.78 19.49 10.15
CA ASN A 93 4.83 20.47 9.07
C ASN A 93 5.42 19.89 7.78
N GLY A 94 5.86 18.63 7.82
CA GLY A 94 6.44 17.92 6.69
C GLY A 94 5.42 17.64 5.58
N ASN A 95 5.93 17.30 4.41
CA ASN A 95 5.13 17.03 3.22
C ASN A 95 5.54 15.72 2.52
N GLY A 96 6.22 14.82 3.24
CA GLY A 96 6.58 13.50 2.75
C GLY A 96 5.38 12.56 2.60
N GLY A 97 5.64 11.38 2.04
CA GLY A 97 4.64 10.33 1.90
C GLY A 97 4.05 9.88 3.23
N ASN A 98 4.88 9.80 4.27
CA ASN A 98 4.44 9.49 5.63
C ASN A 98 3.45 10.53 6.19
N ASN A 99 3.65 11.83 5.93
CA ASN A 99 2.71 12.87 6.33
C ASN A 99 1.41 12.78 5.54
N LYS A 100 1.52 12.61 4.21
CA LYS A 100 0.38 12.55 3.29
C LYS A 100 -0.53 11.36 3.60
N VAL A 101 0.03 10.17 3.75
CA VAL A 101 -0.76 8.96 4.04
C VAL A 101 -1.40 9.01 5.44
N MET A 102 -0.71 9.60 6.41
CA MET A 102 -1.28 9.79 7.74
C MET A 102 -2.53 10.69 7.69
N GLN A 103 -2.46 11.79 6.95
CA GLN A 103 -3.61 12.68 6.74
C GLN A 103 -4.71 11.97 5.95
N LEU A 104 -4.36 11.27 4.87
CA LEU A 104 -5.30 10.48 4.05
C LEU A 104 -6.10 9.48 4.90
N VAL A 105 -5.41 8.69 5.73
CA VAL A 105 -6.08 7.71 6.59
C VAL A 105 -6.98 8.40 7.62
N LEU A 106 -6.56 9.52 8.21
CA LEU A 106 -7.40 10.31 9.13
C LEU A 106 -8.66 10.83 8.44
N ASP A 107 -8.54 11.30 7.22
CA ASP A 107 -9.68 11.80 6.45
C ASP A 107 -10.60 10.65 6.00
N GLY A 108 -10.04 9.51 5.62
CA GLY A 108 -10.80 8.28 5.38
C GLY A 108 -11.61 7.85 6.61
N LEU A 109 -11.02 7.86 7.81
CA LEU A 109 -11.74 7.52 9.05
C LEU A 109 -12.94 8.44 9.32
N LYS A 110 -12.91 9.70 8.89
CA LYS A 110 -14.05 10.63 9.02
C LYS A 110 -15.19 10.33 8.04
N LEU A 111 -14.88 9.67 6.92
CA LEU A 111 -15.83 9.35 5.87
C LEU A 111 -16.47 7.97 6.02
N GLN A 112 -15.98 7.15 6.93
CA GLN A 112 -16.53 5.82 7.15
C GLN A 112 -17.97 5.87 7.69
N PRO A 113 -18.83 4.92 7.29
CA PRO A 113 -20.14 4.74 7.90
C PRO A 113 -20.03 4.25 9.35
N CYS A 114 -21.15 4.21 10.07
CA CYS A 114 -21.22 3.55 11.37
C CYS A 114 -21.01 2.03 11.20
N SER A 115 -20.19 1.43 12.06
CA SER A 115 -19.85 -0.02 12.01
C SER A 115 -19.24 -0.46 10.67
N PRO A 116 -18.12 0.16 10.24
CA PRO A 116 -17.54 -0.09 8.93
C PRO A 116 -16.91 -1.49 8.85
N GLY A 117 -17.01 -2.12 7.69
CA GLY A 117 -16.19 -3.25 7.31
C GLY A 117 -14.89 -2.82 6.62
N PHE A 118 -14.13 -3.80 6.10
CA PHE A 118 -12.86 -3.52 5.42
C PHE A 118 -13.06 -2.77 4.09
N ILE A 119 -14.12 -3.12 3.35
CA ILE A 119 -14.45 -2.43 2.08
C ILE A 119 -14.83 -0.99 2.36
N ASP A 120 -15.67 -0.74 3.37
CA ASP A 120 -16.01 0.63 3.76
C ASP A 120 -14.76 1.44 4.12
N GLY A 121 -13.78 0.79 4.77
CA GLY A 121 -12.51 1.41 5.12
C GLY A 121 -11.66 1.77 3.90
N ARG A 122 -11.54 0.85 2.94
CA ARG A 122 -10.87 1.09 1.65
C ARG A 122 -11.55 2.21 0.87
N ASP A 123 -12.85 2.11 0.69
CA ASP A 123 -13.63 3.05 -0.12
C ASP A 123 -13.62 4.46 0.50
N ALA A 124 -13.62 4.56 1.81
CA ALA A 124 -13.45 5.84 2.51
C ALA A 124 -12.06 6.46 2.28
N ILE A 125 -11.00 5.67 2.20
CA ILE A 125 -9.64 6.13 1.87
C ILE A 125 -9.59 6.61 0.42
N LEU A 126 -10.18 5.87 -0.52
CA LEU A 126 -10.31 6.26 -1.92
C LEU A 126 -11.11 7.58 -2.06
N ALA A 127 -12.22 7.71 -1.33
CA ALA A 127 -13.01 8.94 -1.31
C ALA A 127 -12.23 10.13 -0.72
N ALA A 128 -11.41 9.90 0.29
CA ALA A 128 -10.55 10.93 0.88
C ALA A 128 -9.47 11.41 -0.11
N ASP A 129 -8.86 10.49 -0.87
CA ASP A 129 -7.93 10.86 -1.94
C ASP A 129 -8.62 11.66 -3.06
N MET A 130 -9.80 11.21 -3.50
CA MET A 130 -10.59 11.95 -4.48
C MET A 130 -10.89 13.37 -4.00
N ALA A 131 -11.26 13.54 -2.73
CA ALA A 131 -11.59 14.85 -2.17
C ALA A 131 -10.36 15.78 -1.99
N SER A 132 -9.20 15.21 -1.68
CA SER A 132 -8.00 16.00 -1.35
C SER A 132 -7.07 16.24 -2.53
N THR A 133 -6.96 15.28 -3.45
CA THR A 133 -6.03 15.33 -4.58
C THR A 133 -6.70 15.28 -5.95
N GLY A 134 -8.01 15.07 -6.01
CA GLY A 134 -8.73 14.79 -7.25
C GLY A 134 -8.45 13.38 -7.81
N GLY A 135 -8.02 12.44 -6.97
CA GLY A 135 -7.84 11.05 -7.36
C GLY A 135 -6.42 10.70 -7.86
N GLN A 136 -5.43 11.56 -7.62
CA GLN A 136 -4.05 11.33 -8.09
C GLN A 136 -3.40 10.05 -7.57
N ASN A 137 -3.92 9.47 -6.49
CA ASN A 137 -3.37 8.27 -5.89
C ASN A 137 -4.31 7.06 -5.98
N GLN A 138 -5.41 7.14 -6.71
CA GLN A 138 -6.38 6.05 -6.81
C GLN A 138 -5.72 4.74 -7.26
N CYS A 139 -4.90 4.75 -8.30
CA CYS A 139 -4.22 3.56 -8.80
C CYS A 139 -3.31 2.94 -7.73
N LEU A 140 -2.48 3.75 -7.06
CA LEU A 140 -1.58 3.29 -6.02
C LEU A 140 -2.35 2.71 -4.82
N ILE A 141 -3.45 3.35 -4.41
CA ILE A 141 -4.29 2.87 -3.31
C ILE A 141 -4.93 1.52 -3.68
N TRP A 142 -5.48 1.40 -4.90
CA TRP A 142 -6.05 0.17 -5.39
C TRP A 142 -5.04 -0.97 -5.47
N GLU A 143 -3.84 -0.72 -5.98
CA GLU A 143 -2.76 -1.71 -6.04
C GLU A 143 -2.42 -2.26 -4.66
N VAL A 144 -2.23 -1.39 -3.68
CA VAL A 144 -1.89 -1.79 -2.32
C VAL A 144 -2.99 -2.66 -1.70
N PHE A 145 -4.24 -2.25 -1.79
CA PHE A 145 -5.35 -3.03 -1.23
C PHE A 145 -5.58 -4.35 -1.98
N ALA A 146 -5.50 -4.33 -3.32
CA ALA A 146 -5.64 -5.53 -4.13
C ALA A 146 -4.54 -6.56 -3.82
N ASN A 147 -3.29 -6.12 -3.63
CA ASN A 147 -2.17 -7.00 -3.26
C ASN A 147 -2.40 -7.76 -1.95
N ARG A 148 -3.24 -7.22 -1.07
CA ARG A 148 -3.65 -7.87 0.20
C ARG A 148 -5.04 -8.48 0.13
N GLY A 149 -5.60 -8.72 -1.06
CA GLY A 149 -6.88 -9.40 -1.25
C GLY A 149 -8.11 -8.50 -1.06
N LEU A 150 -7.94 -7.19 -0.89
CA LEU A 150 -9.05 -6.24 -0.78
C LEU A 150 -9.25 -5.47 -2.10
N GLY A 151 -9.26 -6.20 -3.23
CA GLY A 151 -9.40 -5.68 -4.57
C GLY A 151 -10.83 -5.26 -4.94
N TYR A 152 -11.03 -4.99 -6.22
CA TYR A 152 -12.23 -4.34 -6.75
C TYR A 152 -13.52 -5.13 -6.48
N ASN A 153 -13.50 -6.46 -6.65
CA ASN A 153 -14.67 -7.33 -6.45
C ASN A 153 -14.68 -8.01 -5.07
N ALA A 154 -13.81 -7.61 -4.13
CA ALA A 154 -13.84 -8.13 -2.77
C ALA A 154 -15.20 -7.88 -2.11
N SER A 155 -15.61 -8.80 -1.22
CA SER A 155 -16.89 -8.68 -0.51
C SER A 155 -16.66 -8.74 0.99
N GLN A 156 -17.33 -7.87 1.75
CA GLN A 156 -17.28 -7.89 3.22
C GLN A 156 -18.42 -8.67 3.87
N GLY A 157 -19.32 -9.23 3.06
CA GLY A 157 -20.42 -10.07 3.55
C GLY A 157 -21.37 -9.36 4.52
N ASP A 158 -21.89 -10.14 5.47
CA ASP A 158 -22.79 -9.64 6.53
C ASP A 158 -21.99 -9.10 7.73
N SER A 159 -22.31 -7.91 8.20
CA SER A 159 -21.64 -7.26 9.34
C SER A 159 -21.73 -8.07 10.65
N GLY A 160 -22.63 -9.00 10.75
CA GLY A 160 -22.79 -9.94 11.89
C GLY A 160 -22.00 -11.24 11.75
N ASP A 161 -21.47 -11.55 10.56
CA ASP A 161 -20.66 -12.74 10.28
C ASP A 161 -19.19 -12.33 9.99
N ARG A 162 -18.26 -13.01 10.62
CA ARG A 162 -16.81 -12.79 10.42
C ARG A 162 -16.16 -13.81 9.50
N THR A 163 -16.94 -14.68 8.90
CA THR A 163 -16.41 -15.84 8.15
C THR A 163 -16.83 -15.84 6.69
N ASP A 164 -17.47 -14.77 6.23
CA ASP A 164 -18.06 -14.65 4.90
C ASP A 164 -17.39 -13.59 4.01
N GLN A 165 -16.24 -13.07 4.43
CA GLN A 165 -15.43 -12.16 3.62
C GLN A 165 -14.83 -12.90 2.43
N VAL A 166 -14.89 -12.28 1.24
CA VAL A 166 -14.36 -12.84 0.00
C VAL A 166 -13.24 -11.94 -0.53
N GLU A 167 -12.04 -12.52 -0.65
CA GLU A 167 -10.90 -11.85 -1.25
C GLU A 167 -11.06 -11.67 -2.75
N ASP A 168 -10.48 -10.59 -3.24
CA ASP A 168 -10.28 -10.34 -4.66
C ASP A 168 -8.97 -9.56 -4.86
N TYR A 169 -8.25 -9.91 -5.90
CA TYR A 169 -6.94 -9.32 -6.23
C TYR A 169 -7.00 -8.47 -7.51
N ASN A 170 -8.18 -8.28 -8.07
CA ASN A 170 -8.35 -7.49 -9.28
C ASN A 170 -8.35 -6.00 -8.97
N LEU A 171 -7.77 -5.25 -9.89
CA LEU A 171 -7.90 -3.80 -9.97
C LEU A 171 -9.23 -3.42 -10.62
N PRO A 172 -9.70 -2.17 -10.45
CA PRO A 172 -10.81 -1.65 -11.24
C PRO A 172 -10.50 -1.75 -12.75
N PRO A 173 -11.53 -1.82 -13.61
CA PRO A 173 -11.34 -1.70 -15.05
C PRO A 173 -10.59 -0.40 -15.40
N GLU A 174 -9.75 -0.43 -16.44
CA GLU A 174 -8.98 0.75 -16.89
C GLU A 174 -9.85 1.96 -17.20
N GLU A 175 -11.09 1.71 -17.64
CA GLU A 175 -12.07 2.75 -17.97
C GLU A 175 -12.83 3.28 -16.75
N ASP A 176 -12.51 2.82 -15.52
CA ASP A 176 -13.19 3.30 -14.32
C ASP A 176 -12.92 4.80 -14.12
N PRO A 177 -13.97 5.63 -14.03
CA PRO A 177 -13.80 7.08 -13.93
C PRO A 177 -12.98 7.54 -12.72
N SER A 178 -12.88 6.73 -11.67
CA SER A 178 -12.05 7.04 -10.49
C SER A 178 -10.57 7.06 -10.82
N LEU A 179 -10.15 6.37 -11.88
CA LEU A 179 -8.75 6.25 -12.30
C LEU A 179 -8.28 7.35 -13.27
N GLU A 180 -9.18 8.22 -13.74
CA GLU A 180 -8.88 9.24 -14.77
C GLU A 180 -7.69 10.12 -14.42
N ASN A 181 -7.48 10.43 -13.15
CA ASN A 181 -6.44 11.35 -12.68
C ASN A 181 -5.25 10.64 -12.03
N CYS A 182 -5.25 9.31 -11.96
CA CYS A 182 -4.09 8.65 -11.39
C CYS A 182 -2.97 8.52 -12.43
N GLU A 183 -1.76 8.84 -11.98
CA GLU A 183 -0.57 8.60 -12.78
C GLU A 183 -0.35 7.08 -12.88
N VAL A 184 -0.82 6.50 -13.97
CA VAL A 184 -0.52 5.10 -14.28
C VAL A 184 0.93 5.05 -14.71
N LEU A 185 1.79 4.51 -13.88
CA LEU A 185 3.11 4.05 -14.28
C LEU A 185 2.95 2.78 -15.13
N SER A 186 2.22 2.88 -16.24
CA SER A 186 2.14 1.78 -17.17
C SER A 186 3.47 1.64 -17.90
N LEU A 187 3.90 0.41 -18.13
CA LEU A 187 5.04 0.11 -19.01
C LEU A 187 4.89 0.80 -20.37
N GLU A 188 3.67 1.03 -20.85
CA GLU A 188 3.38 1.76 -22.09
C GLU A 188 3.80 3.23 -22.01
N ASN A 189 3.61 3.89 -20.87
CA ASN A 189 4.09 5.26 -20.69
C ASN A 189 5.63 5.32 -20.65
N ILE A 190 6.27 4.32 -20.02
CA ILE A 190 7.74 4.23 -20.02
C ILE A 190 8.27 3.93 -21.42
N LEU A 191 7.62 3.06 -22.18
CA LEU A 191 8.01 2.74 -23.56
C LEU A 191 7.84 3.93 -24.51
N ASN A 192 6.85 4.79 -24.26
CA ASN A 192 6.67 6.01 -25.04
C ASN A 192 7.68 7.13 -24.68
N LEU A 193 8.33 7.03 -23.52
CA LEU A 193 9.33 7.98 -23.04
C LEU A 193 10.76 7.59 -23.43
N ALA A 194 10.97 6.39 -23.97
CA ALA A 194 12.27 5.91 -24.44
C ALA A 194 12.19 5.46 -25.89
N SER A 195 13.04 6.00 -26.73
CA SER A 195 13.19 5.52 -28.11
C SER A 195 14.51 4.75 -28.28
N VAL A 196 14.42 3.62 -28.95
CA VAL A 196 15.56 2.76 -29.26
C VAL A 196 15.71 2.65 -30.77
N TYR A 197 16.82 3.13 -31.32
CA TYR A 197 17.10 3.02 -32.74
C TYR A 197 18.60 2.90 -33.04
N PRO A 198 18.97 2.36 -34.20
CA PRO A 198 18.09 1.77 -35.19
C PRO A 198 17.47 0.46 -34.71
N ASN A 199 16.25 0.18 -35.18
CA ASN A 199 15.57 -1.09 -34.92
C ASN A 199 15.04 -1.62 -36.27
N PRO A 200 15.58 -2.71 -36.85
CA PRO A 200 16.62 -3.58 -36.27
C PRO A 200 18.03 -2.94 -36.24
N SER A 201 18.83 -3.36 -35.26
CA SER A 201 20.18 -2.90 -35.03
C SER A 201 21.22 -3.71 -35.79
N ASN A 202 22.34 -3.10 -36.18
CA ASN A 202 23.51 -3.75 -36.73
C ASN A 202 24.70 -3.85 -35.76
N GLY A 203 24.41 -3.81 -34.47
CA GLY A 203 25.39 -3.99 -33.38
C GLY A 203 25.43 -2.81 -32.38
N PHE A 204 24.92 -1.65 -32.74
CA PHE A 204 24.80 -0.50 -31.85
C PHE A 204 23.37 0.03 -31.84
N VAL A 205 22.85 0.35 -30.68
CA VAL A 205 21.56 1.01 -30.49
C VAL A 205 21.76 2.27 -29.65
N SER A 206 21.01 3.31 -29.96
CA SER A 206 20.91 4.50 -29.13
C SER A 206 19.58 4.46 -28.38
N ILE A 207 19.63 4.70 -27.07
CA ILE A 207 18.47 4.85 -26.23
C ILE A 207 18.37 6.31 -25.85
N SER A 208 17.24 6.93 -26.16
CA SER A 208 16.93 8.32 -25.80
C SER A 208 15.71 8.35 -24.91
N SER A 209 15.83 9.04 -23.76
CA SER A 209 14.73 9.31 -22.85
C SER A 209 14.99 10.61 -22.11
N GLU A 210 13.96 11.39 -21.85
CA GLU A 210 14.04 12.61 -21.05
C GLU A 210 14.34 12.33 -19.56
N TYR A 211 14.17 11.09 -19.12
CA TYR A 211 14.33 10.67 -17.72
C TYR A 211 15.65 9.93 -17.43
N ILE A 212 16.49 9.68 -18.43
CA ILE A 212 17.80 9.04 -18.22
C ILE A 212 18.84 10.12 -17.92
N ASN A 213 19.11 10.30 -16.64
CA ASN A 213 20.17 11.18 -16.15
C ASN A 213 21.26 10.35 -15.49
N GLY A 214 22.48 10.36 -16.04
CA GLY A 214 23.64 9.65 -15.47
C GLY A 214 23.93 8.30 -16.13
N GLN A 215 24.72 7.45 -15.44
CA GLN A 215 25.13 6.16 -15.96
C GLN A 215 24.03 5.12 -15.74
N THR A 216 23.48 4.61 -16.82
CA THR A 216 22.40 3.62 -16.80
C THR A 216 22.89 2.30 -17.42
N THR A 217 22.61 1.17 -16.81
CA THR A 217 22.89 -0.16 -17.35
C THR A 217 21.63 -0.69 -18.01
N VAL A 218 21.73 -1.10 -19.28
CA VAL A 218 20.65 -1.75 -20.01
C VAL A 218 20.98 -3.22 -20.18
N GLN A 219 20.10 -4.10 -19.77
CA GLN A 219 20.22 -5.54 -19.94
C GLN A 219 19.20 -5.99 -20.97
N LEU A 220 19.68 -6.61 -22.06
CA LEU A 220 18.82 -7.31 -23.01
C LEU A 220 18.53 -8.71 -22.45
N ILE A 221 17.26 -9.05 -22.39
CA ILE A 221 16.78 -10.37 -21.96
C ILE A 221 16.20 -11.03 -23.21
N ASP A 222 16.73 -12.22 -23.53
CA ASP A 222 16.25 -13.06 -24.65
C ASP A 222 14.92 -13.73 -24.32
#